data_baf29475d0558f7448d3edd8384d9c03
#
_entry.id   baf29475d0558f7448d3edd8384d9c03
#
_cell.length_a   1.000
_cell.length_b   1.000
_cell.length_c   1.000
_cell.angle_alpha   90.00
_cell.angle_beta   90.00
_cell.angle_gamma   90.00
#
_symmetry.space_group_name_H-M   'P 1'
#
loop_
_entity.id
_entity.type
_entity.pdbx_description
1 polymer ?
#
loop_
_entity_poly.entity_id
_entity_poly.type
_entity_poly.pdbx_seq_one_letter_code
_entity_poly.pdbx_strand_id
1 'polypeptide(L)'
;QPPRVLEVRGEVYLTRRGFEKLNAERIEAGEEPFANPRNAAAGSLKQLDPRIVAKRPLEVVLYGIGQADGEGIPATQAELLSWLKELGFKTPEKHWLCRTTDELFEAIAALDKLRPELPYETDGAVIKLNSFALRERCGATAKAPRWAIAYKYPAEQAQTRLRAITVQVGRTGALTPVAELEPVFLAGSTISRATLHNEEELRRKDIRVGDIVIIEKAGEVIPAVVGVVKEKRTGAEKRFVFPRHCPECGTAVSRESIAGETGVIWRCTNRDCPARIRGRIEHWCSRGAMDIEGAGEVLVAQLVKSGLVRDVADLYRLELDQVAALERMGEKSARNFLDNVEASKQRDLWRLIFGLGILHVGAGVAKSLARHYATLDQLAAASRDELTQIEDIGPVIAESVYAWFNDPVNQRLIERLRSAGLNFKSSLHRPADAKGPFAGKTFVLTGTLPGMTREQATAKIESLGGRVSSSVSSKTDYVLAGSDPGSKLEKAKSLGVRVIDEAEFLRLAGEAKQ
;
A
#
# COMPACT_ATOMS: atom_id res chain seq x y z
N GLN A 1 36.01 -4.22 1.80
CA GLN A 1 35.63 -3.02 1.03
C GLN A 1 34.13 -3.03 0.76
N PRO A 2 33.45 -1.87 0.80
CA PRO A 2 32.01 -1.83 0.46
C PRO A 2 31.81 -2.21 -1.02
N PRO A 3 30.67 -2.85 -1.37
CA PRO A 3 30.35 -3.13 -2.77
C PRO A 3 30.16 -1.84 -3.57
N ARG A 4 30.30 -1.92 -4.89
CA ARG A 4 30.15 -0.76 -5.79
C ARG A 4 28.74 -0.13 -5.70
N VAL A 5 27.71 -0.96 -5.54
CA VAL A 5 26.33 -0.55 -5.31
C VAL A 5 25.80 -1.31 -4.11
N LEU A 6 25.23 -0.61 -3.15
CA LEU A 6 24.59 -1.19 -1.98
C LEU A 6 23.33 -0.41 -1.62
N GLU A 7 22.17 -0.99 -1.89
CA GLU A 7 20.90 -0.52 -1.36
C GLU A 7 20.66 -1.19 0.00
N VAL A 8 20.62 -0.39 1.07
CA VAL A 8 20.30 -0.87 2.42
C VAL A 8 18.86 -0.55 2.80
N ARG A 9 18.25 -1.43 3.59
CA ARG A 9 16.87 -1.30 4.07
C ARG A 9 16.82 -1.39 5.58
N GLY A 10 16.01 -0.53 6.16
CA GLY A 10 15.89 -0.44 7.61
C GLY A 10 14.67 0.33 8.06
N GLU A 11 14.66 0.64 9.35
CA GLU A 11 13.60 1.42 9.99
C GLU A 11 14.22 2.67 10.64
N VAL A 12 13.55 3.82 10.43
CA VAL A 12 13.87 5.05 11.15
C VAL A 12 12.96 5.15 12.37
N TYR A 13 13.53 5.43 13.53
CA TYR A 13 12.80 5.43 14.79
C TYR A 13 13.29 6.52 15.73
N LEU A 14 12.56 6.73 16.81
CA LEU A 14 12.98 7.54 17.96
C LEU A 14 13.16 6.62 19.17
N THR A 15 14.25 6.79 19.90
CA THR A 15 14.38 6.19 21.23
C THR A 15 13.43 6.86 22.21
N ARG A 16 13.06 6.17 23.31
CA ARG A 16 12.24 6.73 24.39
C ARG A 16 12.84 8.06 24.90
N ARG A 17 14.15 8.05 25.18
CA ARG A 17 14.87 9.25 25.61
C ARG A 17 14.87 10.36 24.55
N GLY A 18 15.06 10.01 23.28
CA GLY A 18 15.01 10.97 22.18
C GLY A 18 13.63 11.59 22.03
N PHE A 19 12.57 10.79 22.19
CA PHE A 19 11.19 11.25 22.15
C PHE A 19 10.85 12.18 23.31
N GLU A 20 11.25 11.84 24.54
CA GLU A 20 11.07 12.68 25.73
C GLU A 20 11.79 14.04 25.56
N LYS A 21 13.04 14.02 25.10
CA LYS A 21 13.80 15.25 24.82
C LYS A 21 13.09 16.12 23.78
N LEU A 22 12.66 15.52 22.68
CA LEU A 22 11.95 16.22 21.61
C LEU A 22 10.66 16.87 22.11
N ASN A 23 9.90 16.18 22.95
CA ASN A 23 8.67 16.72 23.51
C ASN A 23 8.94 17.83 24.56
N ALA A 24 9.99 17.72 25.36
CA ALA A 24 10.39 18.79 26.25
C ALA A 24 10.72 20.08 25.49
N GLU A 25 11.53 20.00 24.42
CA GLU A 25 11.85 21.13 23.55
C GLU A 25 10.62 21.79 22.92
N ARG A 26 9.61 20.97 22.50
CA ARG A 26 8.35 21.47 21.94
C ARG A 26 7.51 22.22 22.98
N ILE A 27 7.41 21.67 24.18
CA ILE A 27 6.68 22.30 25.29
C ILE A 27 7.32 23.65 25.65
N GLU A 28 8.65 23.72 25.74
CA GLU A 28 9.37 24.97 25.96
C GLU A 28 9.12 26.01 24.84
N ALA A 29 8.97 25.55 23.60
CA ALA A 29 8.61 26.38 22.45
C ALA A 29 7.12 26.77 22.38
N GLY A 30 6.29 26.32 23.33
CA GLY A 30 4.83 26.52 23.32
C GLY A 30 4.07 25.71 22.28
N GLU A 31 4.68 24.65 21.77
CA GLU A 31 4.08 23.73 20.79
C GLU A 31 3.47 22.50 21.48
N GLU A 32 2.45 21.91 20.87
CA GLU A 32 1.88 20.66 21.37
C GLU A 32 2.88 19.50 21.25
N PRO A 33 3.06 18.69 22.30
CA PRO A 33 3.92 17.51 22.25
C PRO A 33 3.37 16.45 21.27
N PHE A 34 4.25 15.64 20.71
CA PHE A 34 3.84 14.47 19.92
C PHE A 34 3.23 13.40 20.82
N ALA A 35 2.18 12.75 20.34
CA ALA A 35 1.45 11.73 21.11
C ALA A 35 2.24 10.40 21.27
N ASN A 36 3.06 10.02 20.28
CA ASN A 36 3.86 8.79 20.33
C ASN A 36 5.13 8.91 19.45
N PRO A 37 6.16 8.08 19.73
CA PRO A 37 7.45 8.16 19.02
C PRO A 37 7.35 7.74 17.55
N ARG A 38 6.45 6.82 17.18
CA ARG A 38 6.23 6.38 15.79
C ARG A 38 5.72 7.53 14.92
N ASN A 39 4.69 8.24 15.38
CA ASN A 39 4.14 9.39 14.65
C ASN A 39 5.14 10.55 14.62
N ALA A 40 5.90 10.76 15.68
CA ALA A 40 6.95 11.77 15.73
C ALA A 40 8.07 11.49 14.72
N ALA A 41 8.52 10.24 14.59
CA ALA A 41 9.53 9.82 13.61
C ALA A 41 9.00 9.97 12.18
N ALA A 42 7.81 9.43 11.88
CA ALA A 42 7.20 9.52 10.56
C ALA A 42 6.90 10.98 10.15
N GLY A 43 6.41 11.81 11.07
CA GLY A 43 6.15 13.22 10.85
C GLY A 43 7.44 14.02 10.64
N SER A 44 8.52 13.66 11.33
CA SER A 44 9.84 14.28 11.14
C SER A 44 10.39 14.05 9.73
N LEU A 45 10.31 12.81 9.22
CA LEU A 45 10.77 12.46 7.87
C LEU A 45 9.96 13.13 6.75
N LYS A 46 8.74 13.57 7.03
CA LYS A 46 7.87 14.27 6.08
C LYS A 46 8.10 15.79 6.01
N GLN A 47 9.00 16.33 6.83
CA GLN A 47 9.32 17.75 6.79
C GLN A 47 10.00 18.11 5.47
N LEU A 48 9.60 19.22 4.87
CA LEU A 48 10.19 19.72 3.62
C LEU A 48 11.56 20.39 3.85
N ASP A 49 11.76 20.98 5.03
CA ASP A 49 13.03 21.62 5.40
C ASP A 49 13.95 20.61 6.10
N PRO A 50 15.05 20.18 5.45
CA PRO A 50 15.99 19.22 6.03
C PRO A 50 16.66 19.72 7.32
N ARG A 51 16.73 21.05 7.54
CA ARG A 51 17.29 21.64 8.76
C ARG A 51 16.44 21.34 9.99
N ILE A 52 15.12 21.18 9.82
CA ILE A 52 14.22 20.75 10.89
C ILE A 52 14.50 19.28 11.22
N VAL A 53 14.64 18.44 10.20
CA VAL A 53 14.92 17.00 10.36
C VAL A 53 16.27 16.77 11.05
N ALA A 54 17.29 17.54 10.68
CA ALA A 54 18.64 17.45 11.25
C ALA A 54 18.70 17.71 12.77
N LYS A 55 17.74 18.47 13.31
CA LYS A 55 17.62 18.73 14.76
C LYS A 55 16.89 17.62 15.51
N ARG A 56 16.21 16.69 14.81
CA ARG A 56 15.45 15.62 15.44
C ARG A 56 16.38 14.46 15.83
N PRO A 57 16.24 13.88 17.03
CA PRO A 57 17.06 12.76 17.49
C PRO A 57 16.61 11.42 16.85
N LEU A 58 16.52 11.42 15.51
CA LEU A 58 16.17 10.24 14.73
C LEU A 58 17.33 9.27 14.68
N GLU A 59 17.02 7.98 14.78
CA GLU A 59 17.96 6.91 14.61
C GLU A 59 17.48 5.96 13.48
N VAL A 60 18.41 5.21 12.90
CA VAL A 60 18.11 4.21 11.87
C VAL A 60 18.72 2.88 12.26
N VAL A 61 17.98 1.81 12.06
CA VAL A 61 18.47 0.43 12.18
C VAL A 61 18.32 -0.27 10.84
N LEU A 62 19.40 -0.89 10.34
CA LEU A 62 19.43 -1.53 9.04
C LEU A 62 19.43 -3.06 9.20
N TYR A 63 18.52 -3.74 8.50
CA TYR A 63 18.29 -5.17 8.64
C TYR A 63 18.08 -5.90 7.32
N GLY A 64 18.29 -5.24 6.21
CA GLY A 64 18.12 -5.84 4.89
C GLY A 64 18.86 -5.07 3.82
N ILE A 65 18.99 -5.72 2.66
CA ILE A 65 19.51 -5.12 1.44
C ILE A 65 18.49 -5.24 0.31
N GLY A 66 18.56 -4.30 -0.62
CA GLY A 66 17.91 -4.39 -1.92
C GLY A 66 18.90 -4.77 -3.00
N GLN A 67 19.24 -3.83 -3.88
CA GLN A 67 20.26 -4.05 -4.88
C GLN A 67 21.65 -4.03 -4.24
N ALA A 68 22.45 -5.03 -4.53
CA ALA A 68 23.85 -5.08 -4.16
C ALA A 68 24.69 -5.62 -5.35
N ASP A 69 25.82 -4.97 -5.62
CA ASP A 69 26.69 -5.31 -6.74
C ASP A 69 28.16 -5.25 -6.28
N GLY A 70 28.82 -6.39 -6.27
CA GLY A 70 30.19 -6.56 -5.78
C GLY A 70 30.44 -7.98 -5.23
N GLU A 71 31.67 -8.19 -4.77
CA GLU A 71 32.07 -9.44 -4.14
C GLU A 71 31.74 -9.45 -2.64
N GLY A 72 31.68 -10.64 -2.05
CA GLY A 72 31.51 -10.81 -0.60
C GLY A 72 30.12 -10.49 -0.07
N ILE A 73 29.09 -10.44 -0.94
CA ILE A 73 27.70 -10.26 -0.50
C ILE A 73 27.25 -11.52 0.27
N PRO A 74 26.76 -11.39 1.51
CA PRO A 74 26.33 -12.52 2.32
C PRO A 74 25.22 -13.35 1.70
N ALA A 75 25.21 -14.66 1.97
CA ALA A 75 24.21 -15.59 1.48
C ALA A 75 23.07 -15.84 2.49
N THR A 76 23.23 -15.37 3.72
CA THR A 76 22.26 -15.57 4.81
C THR A 76 21.96 -14.27 5.55
N GLN A 77 20.81 -14.24 6.22
CA GLN A 77 20.40 -13.07 7.03
C GLN A 77 21.35 -12.82 8.21
N ALA A 78 21.81 -13.86 8.86
CA ALA A 78 22.70 -13.72 10.01
C ALA A 78 24.07 -13.14 9.61
N GLU A 79 24.64 -13.64 8.52
CA GLU A 79 25.87 -13.09 7.94
C GLU A 79 25.66 -11.63 7.48
N LEU A 80 24.50 -11.32 6.87
CA LEU A 80 24.17 -9.96 6.45
C LEU A 80 24.19 -8.96 7.61
N LEU A 81 23.61 -9.31 8.76
CA LEU A 81 23.61 -8.41 9.91
C LEU A 81 25.04 -8.16 10.43
N SER A 82 25.88 -9.18 10.48
CA SER A 82 27.28 -9.06 10.87
C SER A 82 28.06 -8.19 9.87
N TRP A 83 27.88 -8.45 8.58
CA TRP A 83 28.54 -7.71 7.51
C TRP A 83 28.14 -6.23 7.48
N LEU A 84 26.84 -5.90 7.64
CA LEU A 84 26.39 -4.51 7.75
C LEU A 84 27.01 -3.81 8.96
N LYS A 85 27.17 -4.52 10.09
CA LYS A 85 27.83 -3.99 11.28
C LYS A 85 29.32 -3.70 11.03
N GLU A 86 30.02 -4.60 10.33
CA GLU A 86 31.42 -4.41 9.92
C GLU A 86 31.60 -3.20 8.97
N LEU A 87 30.60 -2.92 8.13
CA LEU A 87 30.56 -1.72 7.29
C LEU A 87 30.22 -0.42 8.07
N GLY A 88 30.01 -0.52 9.40
CA GLY A 88 29.74 0.64 10.27
C GLY A 88 28.26 1.00 10.41
N PHE A 89 27.36 0.17 9.89
CA PHE A 89 25.93 0.42 10.04
C PHE A 89 25.37 -0.10 11.36
N LYS A 90 24.39 0.60 11.92
CA LYS A 90 23.64 0.14 13.08
C LYS A 90 22.66 -0.97 12.65
N THR A 91 22.81 -2.15 13.24
CA THR A 91 21.93 -3.32 12.99
C THR A 91 21.14 -3.68 14.25
N PRO A 92 20.08 -4.52 14.18
CA PRO A 92 19.36 -4.98 15.36
C PRO A 92 20.30 -5.65 16.36
N GLU A 93 20.31 -5.14 17.59
CA GLU A 93 21.17 -5.69 18.68
C GLU A 93 20.73 -7.08 19.11
N LYS A 94 19.42 -7.33 19.08
CA LYS A 94 18.82 -8.60 19.48
C LYS A 94 18.28 -9.34 18.25
N HIS A 95 18.86 -10.48 17.98
CA HIS A 95 18.40 -11.42 16.96
C HIS A 95 18.84 -12.83 17.35
N TRP A 96 18.10 -13.82 16.91
CA TRP A 96 18.32 -15.23 17.19
C TRP A 96 18.33 -16.03 15.90
N LEU A 97 19.27 -16.96 15.78
CA LEU A 97 19.28 -17.96 14.72
C LEU A 97 18.66 -19.25 15.27
N CYS A 98 17.41 -19.51 14.90
CA CYS A 98 16.65 -20.67 15.35
C CYS A 98 16.67 -21.77 14.29
N ARG A 99 16.84 -23.03 14.71
CA ARG A 99 16.85 -24.22 13.86
C ARG A 99 15.57 -25.04 13.96
N THR A 100 14.84 -24.89 15.06
CA THR A 100 13.60 -25.57 15.35
C THR A 100 12.48 -24.59 15.67
N THR A 101 11.24 -25.05 15.65
CA THR A 101 10.08 -24.27 16.07
C THR A 101 10.10 -23.96 17.56
N ASP A 102 10.63 -24.85 18.38
CA ASP A 102 10.73 -24.65 19.83
C ASP A 102 11.72 -23.52 20.15
N GLU A 103 12.92 -23.55 19.58
CA GLU A 103 13.89 -22.44 19.67
C GLU A 103 13.28 -21.10 19.20
N LEU A 104 12.43 -21.12 18.17
CA LEU A 104 11.76 -19.92 17.68
C LEU A 104 10.78 -19.36 18.71
N PHE A 105 9.96 -20.21 19.34
CA PHE A 105 9.02 -19.75 20.38
C PHE A 105 9.75 -19.30 21.64
N GLU A 106 10.84 -19.93 22.01
CA GLU A 106 11.71 -19.48 23.10
C GLU A 106 12.31 -18.10 22.81
N ALA A 107 12.79 -17.84 21.59
CA ALA A 107 13.30 -16.54 21.17
C ALA A 107 12.23 -15.45 21.20
N ILE A 108 11.01 -15.75 20.75
CA ILE A 108 9.86 -14.84 20.83
C ILE A 108 9.55 -14.49 22.29
N ALA A 109 9.48 -15.48 23.17
CA ALA A 109 9.24 -15.27 24.59
C ALA A 109 10.38 -14.47 25.27
N ALA A 110 11.63 -14.73 24.88
CA ALA A 110 12.78 -13.97 25.37
C ALA A 110 12.72 -12.51 24.93
N LEU A 111 12.35 -12.23 23.67
CA LEU A 111 12.18 -10.87 23.18
C LEU A 111 11.05 -10.15 23.92
N ASP A 112 9.94 -10.82 24.21
CA ASP A 112 8.81 -10.21 24.94
C ASP A 112 9.24 -9.77 26.35
N LYS A 113 10.01 -10.58 27.05
CA LYS A 113 10.58 -10.22 28.36
C LYS A 113 11.54 -9.03 28.29
N LEU A 114 12.27 -8.88 27.18
CA LEU A 114 13.25 -7.79 26.98
C LEU A 114 12.58 -6.47 26.52
N ARG A 115 11.34 -6.48 26.04
CA ARG A 115 10.64 -5.29 25.53
C ARG A 115 10.68 -4.07 26.45
N PRO A 116 10.44 -4.18 27.78
CA PRO A 116 10.49 -3.04 28.68
C PRO A 116 11.88 -2.38 28.76
N GLU A 117 12.95 -3.15 28.53
CA GLU A 117 14.34 -2.72 28.64
C GLU A 117 14.87 -2.12 27.34
N LEU A 118 14.19 -2.36 26.21
CA LEU A 118 14.60 -1.81 24.92
C LEU A 118 14.49 -0.27 24.91
N PRO A 119 15.45 0.44 24.30
CA PRO A 119 15.42 1.89 24.23
C PRO A 119 14.33 2.43 23.28
N TYR A 120 13.59 1.58 22.61
CA TYR A 120 12.51 1.88 21.69
C TYR A 120 11.32 0.91 21.88
N GLU A 121 10.15 1.32 21.41
CA GLU A 121 8.94 0.48 21.46
C GLU A 121 8.95 -0.57 20.36
N THR A 122 8.43 -1.77 20.67
CA THR A 122 8.26 -2.87 19.72
C THR A 122 6.88 -3.48 19.87
N ASP A 123 6.27 -3.86 18.75
CA ASP A 123 4.93 -4.47 18.70
C ASP A 123 4.95 -5.97 18.35
N GLY A 124 6.14 -6.52 18.12
CA GLY A 124 6.29 -7.94 17.77
C GLY A 124 7.70 -8.31 17.33
N ALA A 125 7.81 -9.49 16.78
CA ALA A 125 9.02 -10.05 16.19
C ALA A 125 8.84 -10.30 14.69
N VAL A 126 9.90 -10.17 13.90
CA VAL A 126 9.90 -10.54 12.49
C VAL A 126 10.73 -11.80 12.31
N ILE A 127 10.07 -12.87 11.91
CA ILE A 127 10.67 -14.17 11.61
C ILE A 127 11.02 -14.19 10.12
N LYS A 128 12.26 -14.53 9.79
CA LYS A 128 12.74 -14.54 8.41
C LYS A 128 13.46 -15.85 8.11
N LEU A 129 13.24 -16.41 6.94
CA LEU A 129 14.05 -17.53 6.46
C LEU A 129 15.51 -17.07 6.31
N ASN A 130 16.46 -17.78 6.93
CA ASN A 130 17.86 -17.33 6.99
C ASN A 130 18.56 -17.35 5.62
N SER A 131 18.42 -18.43 4.85
CA SER A 131 19.05 -18.60 3.52
C SER A 131 18.38 -17.76 2.44
N PHE A 132 19.14 -16.93 1.72
CA PHE A 132 18.62 -16.11 0.62
C PHE A 132 18.23 -16.96 -0.60
N ALA A 133 18.95 -18.05 -0.88
CA ALA A 133 18.57 -18.98 -1.95
C ALA A 133 17.19 -19.63 -1.70
N LEU A 134 16.87 -19.96 -0.44
CA LEU A 134 15.55 -20.46 -0.08
C LEU A 134 14.46 -19.37 -0.17
N ARG A 135 14.79 -18.10 0.12
CA ARG A 135 13.85 -16.97 -0.05
C ARG A 135 13.45 -16.79 -1.51
N GLU A 136 14.39 -16.90 -2.44
CA GLU A 136 14.12 -16.85 -3.88
C GLU A 136 13.14 -17.97 -4.30
N ARG A 137 13.32 -19.18 -3.76
CA ARG A 137 12.39 -20.29 -4.03
C ARG A 137 11.00 -20.08 -3.45
N CYS A 138 10.89 -19.48 -2.26
CA CYS A 138 9.60 -19.12 -1.66
C CYS A 138 8.87 -18.02 -2.43
N GLY A 139 9.61 -17.08 -3.01
CA GLY A 139 9.07 -15.94 -3.74
C GLY A 139 8.31 -14.96 -2.86
N ALA A 140 7.44 -14.17 -3.51
CA ALA A 140 6.61 -13.15 -2.87
C ALA A 140 5.22 -13.14 -3.49
N THR A 141 4.25 -12.65 -2.74
CA THR A 141 2.94 -12.24 -3.27
C THR A 141 3.01 -10.76 -3.71
N ALA A 142 1.94 -10.26 -4.31
CA ALA A 142 1.86 -8.83 -4.66
C ALA A 142 2.00 -7.88 -3.44
N LYS A 143 1.78 -8.38 -2.21
CA LYS A 143 1.77 -7.57 -0.99
C LYS A 143 2.90 -7.87 0.00
N ALA A 144 3.43 -9.09 0.01
CA ALA A 144 4.36 -9.53 1.05
C ALA A 144 5.28 -10.66 0.57
N PRO A 145 6.50 -10.77 1.12
CA PRO A 145 7.36 -11.91 0.91
C PRO A 145 6.76 -13.16 1.57
N ARG A 146 6.91 -14.33 0.94
CA ARG A 146 6.47 -15.62 1.52
C ARG A 146 7.48 -16.21 2.52
N TRP A 147 8.67 -15.64 2.59
CA TRP A 147 9.78 -16.06 3.43
C TRP A 147 9.92 -15.27 4.74
N ALA A 148 8.98 -14.36 5.01
CA ALA A 148 8.97 -13.59 6.26
C ALA A 148 7.56 -13.53 6.83
N ILE A 149 7.46 -13.59 8.16
CA ILE A 149 6.22 -13.47 8.90
C ILE A 149 6.43 -12.58 10.13
N ALA A 150 5.47 -11.71 10.40
CA ALA A 150 5.45 -10.92 11.61
C ALA A 150 4.62 -11.64 12.69
N TYR A 151 5.25 -11.91 13.82
CA TYR A 151 4.56 -12.32 15.04
C TYR A 151 4.27 -11.06 15.86
N LYS A 152 3.00 -10.76 16.08
CA LYS A 152 2.57 -9.61 16.88
C LYS A 152 2.24 -10.05 18.29
N TYR A 153 2.74 -9.32 19.28
CA TYR A 153 2.31 -9.53 20.66
C TYR A 153 0.83 -9.15 20.82
N PRO A 154 0.16 -9.67 21.88
CA PRO A 154 -1.19 -9.22 22.20
C PRO A 154 -1.22 -7.69 22.29
N ALA A 155 -2.21 -7.10 21.63
CA ALA A 155 -2.38 -5.66 21.65
C ALA A 155 -2.81 -5.19 23.04
N GLU A 156 -2.39 -4.00 23.44
CA GLU A 156 -2.89 -3.36 24.64
C GLU A 156 -4.40 -3.14 24.52
N GLN A 157 -5.10 -3.31 25.65
CA GLN A 157 -6.54 -3.12 25.74
C GLN A 157 -6.86 -2.06 26.79
N ALA A 158 -7.91 -1.29 26.54
CA ALA A 158 -8.47 -0.36 27.50
C ALA A 158 -9.98 -0.54 27.62
N GLN A 159 -10.53 -0.20 28.77
CA GLN A 159 -11.96 -0.18 29.01
C GLN A 159 -12.46 1.26 28.99
N THR A 160 -13.56 1.50 28.28
CA THR A 160 -14.19 2.81 28.21
C THR A 160 -15.69 2.69 28.00
N ARG A 161 -16.44 3.76 28.31
CA ARG A 161 -17.90 3.80 28.11
C ARG A 161 -18.25 4.09 26.65
N LEU A 162 -19.15 3.29 26.10
CA LEU A 162 -19.78 3.52 24.79
C LEU A 162 -20.92 4.54 24.94
N ARG A 163 -20.69 5.77 24.45
CA ARG A 163 -21.65 6.87 24.54
C ARG A 163 -22.76 6.77 23.50
N ALA A 164 -22.38 6.44 22.27
CA ALA A 164 -23.28 6.34 21.13
C ALA A 164 -22.71 5.42 20.05
N ILE A 165 -23.55 5.00 19.12
CA ILE A 165 -23.13 4.32 17.89
C ILE A 165 -23.63 5.17 16.72
N THR A 166 -22.70 5.60 15.87
CA THR A 166 -22.96 6.29 14.60
C THR A 166 -22.74 5.33 13.44
N VAL A 167 -23.34 5.61 12.27
CA VAL A 167 -23.13 4.81 11.07
C VAL A 167 -22.54 5.68 9.98
N GLN A 168 -21.35 5.30 9.52
CA GLN A 168 -20.67 5.95 8.41
C GLN A 168 -20.99 5.24 7.10
N VAL A 169 -21.09 6.03 6.00
CA VAL A 169 -21.31 5.52 4.65
C VAL A 169 -20.01 5.68 3.85
N GLY A 170 -19.40 4.57 3.48
CA GLY A 170 -18.17 4.56 2.69
C GLY A 170 -18.41 4.78 1.18
N ARG A 171 -17.33 4.93 0.42
CA ARG A 171 -17.35 5.17 -1.05
C ARG A 171 -18.11 4.10 -1.84
N THR A 172 -18.11 2.85 -1.38
CA THR A 172 -18.86 1.74 -1.99
C THR A 172 -20.30 1.67 -1.53
N GLY A 173 -20.74 2.60 -0.68
CA GLY A 173 -22.05 2.59 -0.04
C GLY A 173 -22.10 1.75 1.24
N ALA A 174 -21.04 1.06 1.63
CA ALA A 174 -21.01 0.23 2.83
C ALA A 174 -21.31 1.06 4.08
N LEU A 175 -22.25 0.57 4.92
CA LEU A 175 -22.61 1.14 6.19
C LEU A 175 -21.77 0.50 7.29
N THR A 176 -20.89 1.30 7.90
CA THR A 176 -19.99 0.84 8.97
C THR A 176 -20.39 1.47 10.29
N PRO A 177 -20.78 0.69 11.32
CA PRO A 177 -21.05 1.22 12.65
C PRO A 177 -19.75 1.61 13.34
N VAL A 178 -19.76 2.76 14.00
CA VAL A 178 -18.63 3.34 14.74
C VAL A 178 -19.08 3.65 16.16
N ALA A 179 -18.30 3.20 17.13
CA ALA A 179 -18.47 3.51 18.54
C ALA A 179 -17.96 4.93 18.83
N GLU A 180 -18.79 5.77 19.39
CA GLU A 180 -18.42 7.05 20.01
C GLU A 180 -18.17 6.77 21.51
N LEU A 181 -16.94 6.98 21.95
CA LEU A 181 -16.44 6.52 23.24
C LEU A 181 -16.17 7.69 24.21
N GLU A 182 -16.20 7.44 25.50
CA GLU A 182 -15.47 8.30 26.41
C GLU A 182 -13.99 8.23 26.06
N PRO A 183 -13.31 9.42 25.94
CA PRO A 183 -11.90 9.42 25.59
C PRO A 183 -11.07 8.61 26.60
N VAL A 184 -10.25 7.70 26.08
CA VAL A 184 -9.35 6.86 26.88
C VAL A 184 -7.99 6.78 26.23
N PHE A 185 -6.94 6.80 27.04
CA PHE A 185 -5.58 6.65 26.55
C PHE A 185 -5.26 5.18 26.29
N LEU A 186 -4.75 4.88 25.09
CA LEU A 186 -4.38 3.53 24.67
C LEU A 186 -3.23 3.58 23.64
N ALA A 187 -2.18 2.85 23.90
CA ALA A 187 -1.02 2.72 23.00
C ALA A 187 -0.57 4.08 22.43
N GLY A 188 -0.25 5.03 23.34
CA GLY A 188 0.30 6.34 22.99
C GLY A 188 -0.67 7.30 22.28
N SER A 189 -1.98 7.08 22.34
CA SER A 189 -2.98 8.01 21.78
C SER A 189 -4.29 8.01 22.56
N THR A 190 -5.00 9.16 22.53
CA THR A 190 -6.34 9.26 23.10
C THR A 190 -7.37 8.79 22.08
N ILE A 191 -8.12 7.74 22.42
CA ILE A 191 -9.12 7.10 21.57
C ILE A 191 -10.51 7.58 22.01
N SER A 192 -11.23 8.20 21.08
CA SER A 192 -12.63 8.61 21.25
C SER A 192 -13.58 7.90 20.28
N ARG A 193 -13.04 7.17 19.31
CA ARG A 193 -13.82 6.43 18.31
C ARG A 193 -13.17 5.10 17.98
N ALA A 194 -14.00 4.05 17.80
CA ALA A 194 -13.52 2.72 17.41
C ALA A 194 -14.49 2.06 16.42
N THR A 195 -13.98 1.21 15.54
CA THR A 195 -14.85 0.48 14.61
C THR A 195 -15.62 -0.62 15.34
N LEU A 196 -16.86 -0.83 14.92
CA LEU A 196 -17.70 -1.97 15.30
C LEU A 196 -17.83 -2.99 14.15
N HIS A 197 -17.04 -2.81 13.08
CA HIS A 197 -16.97 -3.62 11.87
C HIS A 197 -18.29 -3.65 11.08
N ASN A 198 -19.30 -4.38 11.51
CA ASN A 198 -20.60 -4.52 10.86
C ASN A 198 -21.71 -4.87 11.86
N GLU A 199 -22.97 -4.96 11.37
CA GLU A 199 -24.13 -5.28 12.22
C GLU A 199 -24.01 -6.66 12.89
N GLU A 200 -23.46 -7.67 12.21
CA GLU A 200 -23.34 -9.02 12.76
C GLU A 200 -22.35 -9.10 13.91
N GLU A 201 -21.20 -8.45 13.77
CA GLU A 201 -20.21 -8.34 14.86
C GLU A 201 -20.78 -7.60 16.06
N LEU A 202 -21.54 -6.52 15.84
CA LEU A 202 -22.21 -5.78 16.88
C LEU A 202 -23.22 -6.67 17.63
N ARG A 203 -23.99 -7.48 16.90
CA ARG A 203 -24.95 -8.43 17.49
C ARG A 203 -24.24 -9.60 18.18
N ARG A 204 -23.24 -10.18 17.55
CA ARG A 204 -22.48 -11.33 18.09
C ARG A 204 -21.83 -10.99 19.43
N LYS A 205 -21.30 -9.78 19.56
CA LYS A 205 -20.69 -9.28 20.79
C LYS A 205 -21.72 -8.74 21.78
N ASP A 206 -23.01 -8.64 21.41
CA ASP A 206 -24.12 -8.04 22.20
C ASP A 206 -23.75 -6.64 22.71
N ILE A 207 -23.19 -5.79 21.84
CA ILE A 207 -22.78 -4.44 22.21
C ILE A 207 -24.00 -3.53 22.28
N ARG A 208 -24.13 -2.76 23.40
CA ARG A 208 -25.22 -1.83 23.65
C ARG A 208 -24.68 -0.44 23.97
N VAL A 209 -25.43 0.59 23.61
CA VAL A 209 -25.11 1.96 24.01
C VAL A 209 -25.22 2.07 25.53
N GLY A 210 -24.19 2.59 26.17
CA GLY A 210 -24.05 2.65 27.64
C GLY A 210 -23.11 1.59 28.21
N ASP A 211 -22.77 0.54 27.48
CA ASP A 211 -21.82 -0.50 27.91
C ASP A 211 -20.43 0.06 28.23
N ILE A 212 -19.77 -0.60 29.18
CA ILE A 212 -18.30 -0.53 29.27
C ILE A 212 -17.75 -1.53 28.26
N VAL A 213 -17.06 -1.01 27.24
CA VAL A 213 -16.48 -1.81 26.16
C VAL A 213 -14.97 -1.95 26.31
N ILE A 214 -14.45 -3.06 25.82
CA ILE A 214 -13.02 -3.31 25.70
C ILE A 214 -12.62 -2.90 24.29
N ILE A 215 -11.66 -1.99 24.19
CA ILE A 215 -11.08 -1.55 22.92
C ILE A 215 -9.65 -2.02 22.79
N GLU A 216 -9.27 -2.29 21.56
CA GLU A 216 -7.95 -2.71 21.17
C GLU A 216 -7.51 -1.91 19.94
N LYS A 217 -6.23 -1.61 19.84
CA LYS A 217 -5.66 -0.94 18.67
C LYS A 217 -4.95 -1.96 17.81
N ALA A 218 -5.71 -2.62 16.92
CA ALA A 218 -5.17 -3.65 16.03
C ALA A 218 -4.04 -3.11 15.14
N GLY A 219 -2.86 -3.75 15.21
CA GLY A 219 -1.65 -3.32 14.50
C GLY A 219 -1.24 -1.89 14.84
N GLU A 220 -1.63 -1.39 16.03
CA GLU A 220 -1.39 -0.02 16.52
C GLU A 220 -1.95 1.11 15.63
N VAL A 221 -2.88 0.79 14.71
CA VAL A 221 -3.39 1.76 13.73
C VAL A 221 -4.88 2.06 13.93
N ILE A 222 -5.75 1.06 13.86
CA ILE A 222 -7.21 1.25 13.87
C ILE A 222 -7.82 0.73 15.18
N PRO A 223 -8.42 1.62 16.01
CA PRO A 223 -9.12 1.18 17.21
C PRO A 223 -10.38 0.36 16.85
N ALA A 224 -10.56 -0.77 17.53
CA ALA A 224 -11.73 -1.63 17.38
C ALA A 224 -12.31 -2.01 18.73
N VAL A 225 -13.64 -2.16 18.81
CA VAL A 225 -14.31 -2.75 19.97
C VAL A 225 -14.22 -4.26 19.87
N VAL A 226 -13.49 -4.89 20.80
CA VAL A 226 -13.27 -6.34 20.81
C VAL A 226 -14.21 -7.08 21.75
N GLY A 227 -14.77 -6.40 22.75
CA GLY A 227 -15.69 -7.02 23.72
C GLY A 227 -16.46 -6.04 24.58
N VAL A 228 -17.27 -6.59 25.47
CA VAL A 228 -18.10 -5.87 26.46
C VAL A 228 -17.83 -6.46 27.85
N VAL A 229 -17.73 -5.59 28.84
CA VAL A 229 -17.65 -6.00 30.28
C VAL A 229 -19.08 -6.14 30.81
N LYS A 230 -19.68 -7.30 30.59
CA LYS A 230 -21.11 -7.55 30.91
C LYS A 230 -21.42 -7.40 32.40
N GLU A 231 -20.46 -7.69 33.26
CA GLU A 231 -20.56 -7.58 34.71
C GLU A 231 -20.76 -6.14 35.19
N LYS A 232 -20.40 -5.16 34.35
CA LYS A 232 -20.56 -3.72 34.62
C LYS A 232 -21.89 -3.15 34.09
N ARG A 233 -22.76 -3.98 33.53
CA ARG A 233 -24.09 -3.54 33.08
C ARG A 233 -25.00 -3.20 34.26
N THR A 234 -25.72 -2.10 34.10
CA THR A 234 -26.67 -1.58 35.10
C THR A 234 -28.12 -1.89 34.75
N GLY A 235 -28.38 -2.40 33.53
CA GLY A 235 -29.73 -2.61 32.98
C GLY A 235 -30.27 -1.40 32.19
N ALA A 236 -29.53 -0.28 32.18
CA ALA A 236 -29.91 0.93 31.44
C ALA A 236 -29.38 0.92 29.98
N GLU A 237 -28.57 -0.07 29.61
CA GLU A 237 -27.92 -0.19 28.30
C GLU A 237 -28.95 -0.49 27.21
N LYS A 238 -28.89 0.30 26.12
CA LYS A 238 -29.85 0.24 25.01
C LYS A 238 -29.28 -0.51 23.81
N ARG A 239 -30.05 -1.45 23.27
CA ARG A 239 -29.73 -2.11 22.03
C ARG A 239 -29.72 -1.09 20.88
N PHE A 240 -28.70 -1.15 20.06
CA PHE A 240 -28.63 -0.35 18.82
C PHE A 240 -29.45 -1.00 17.72
N VAL A 241 -30.33 -0.22 17.10
CA VAL A 241 -31.09 -0.65 15.92
C VAL A 241 -30.35 -0.16 14.67
N PHE A 242 -29.86 -1.09 13.88
CA PHE A 242 -29.14 -0.76 12.67
C PHE A 242 -30.10 -0.13 11.63
N PRO A 243 -29.74 1.02 11.02
CA PRO A 243 -30.64 1.74 10.11
C PRO A 243 -30.96 0.92 8.85
N ARG A 244 -32.20 0.96 8.42
CA ARG A 244 -32.70 0.38 7.15
C ARG A 244 -32.72 1.39 6.02
N HIS A 245 -32.38 2.64 6.30
CA HIS A 245 -32.21 3.71 5.34
C HIS A 245 -30.85 4.36 5.54
N CYS A 246 -30.27 4.81 4.44
CA CYS A 246 -28.97 5.49 4.45
C CYS A 246 -29.05 6.78 5.29
N PRO A 247 -28.18 6.97 6.27
CA PRO A 247 -28.22 8.19 7.11
C PRO A 247 -27.87 9.48 6.34
N GLU A 248 -27.25 9.36 5.18
CA GLU A 248 -26.84 10.52 4.34
C GLU A 248 -27.86 10.93 3.30
N CYS A 249 -28.59 9.99 2.70
CA CYS A 249 -29.51 10.29 1.59
C CYS A 249 -30.91 9.69 1.72
N GLY A 250 -31.22 8.99 2.81
CA GLY A 250 -32.54 8.43 3.07
C GLY A 250 -32.94 7.21 2.23
N THR A 251 -32.14 6.79 1.24
CA THR A 251 -32.46 5.64 0.38
C THR A 251 -32.43 4.34 1.19
N ALA A 252 -33.35 3.42 0.93
CA ALA A 252 -33.36 2.10 1.55
C ALA A 252 -32.04 1.36 1.27
N VAL A 253 -31.47 0.75 2.30
CA VAL A 253 -30.22 -0.01 2.18
C VAL A 253 -30.51 -1.47 1.90
N SER A 254 -29.61 -2.15 1.19
CA SER A 254 -29.69 -3.57 0.87
C SER A 254 -28.42 -4.30 1.26
N ARG A 255 -28.54 -5.63 1.46
CA ARG A 255 -27.38 -6.50 1.55
C ARG A 255 -27.08 -7.07 0.16
N GLU A 256 -25.80 -7.13 -0.16
CA GLU A 256 -25.34 -7.73 -1.41
C GLU A 256 -25.48 -9.25 -1.33
N SER A 257 -26.02 -9.87 -2.39
CA SER A 257 -26.02 -11.34 -2.52
C SER A 257 -24.94 -11.74 -3.53
N ILE A 258 -23.98 -12.54 -3.09
CA ILE A 258 -22.90 -13.08 -3.95
C ILE A 258 -23.07 -14.59 -3.98
N ALA A 259 -23.24 -15.17 -5.17
CA ALA A 259 -23.41 -16.62 -5.38
C ALA A 259 -24.54 -17.27 -4.55
N GLY A 260 -25.62 -16.53 -4.27
CA GLY A 260 -26.77 -17.02 -3.49
C GLY A 260 -26.63 -16.87 -1.98
N GLU A 261 -25.49 -16.44 -1.47
CA GLU A 261 -25.30 -16.13 -0.06
C GLU A 261 -25.49 -14.63 0.21
N THR A 262 -26.28 -14.29 1.24
CA THR A 262 -26.50 -12.90 1.64
C THR A 262 -25.28 -12.39 2.40
N GLY A 263 -24.61 -11.39 1.85
CA GLY A 263 -23.45 -10.76 2.49
C GLY A 263 -23.80 -10.06 3.81
N VAL A 264 -22.80 -9.89 4.67
CA VAL A 264 -22.94 -9.28 5.99
C VAL A 264 -23.01 -7.75 5.99
N ILE A 265 -22.67 -7.12 4.86
CA ILE A 265 -22.51 -5.66 4.74
C ILE A 265 -23.77 -5.02 4.16
N TRP A 266 -24.36 -4.08 4.91
CA TRP A 266 -25.41 -3.20 4.38
C TRP A 266 -24.82 -2.11 3.48
N ARG A 267 -25.49 -1.83 2.36
CA ARG A 267 -25.04 -0.83 1.40
C ARG A 267 -26.16 0.12 1.01
N CYS A 268 -25.80 1.39 0.92
CA CYS A 268 -26.60 2.40 0.19
C CYS A 268 -26.43 2.16 -1.31
N THR A 269 -27.52 1.91 -2.01
CA THR A 269 -27.52 1.64 -3.47
C THR A 269 -27.57 2.92 -4.30
N ASN A 270 -27.93 4.05 -3.69
CA ASN A 270 -28.02 5.34 -4.41
C ASN A 270 -26.62 5.80 -4.87
N ARG A 271 -26.44 5.93 -6.18
CA ARG A 271 -25.18 6.40 -6.79
C ARG A 271 -24.91 7.87 -6.48
N ASP A 272 -25.97 8.66 -6.30
CA ASP A 272 -25.91 10.10 -6.04
C ASP A 272 -25.90 10.43 -4.55
N CYS A 273 -25.70 9.42 -3.69
CA CYS A 273 -25.51 9.63 -2.26
C CYS A 273 -24.29 10.54 -2.01
N PRO A 274 -24.45 11.67 -1.30
CA PRO A 274 -23.35 12.62 -1.04
C PRO A 274 -22.11 11.96 -0.42
N ALA A 275 -22.29 11.03 0.51
CA ALA A 275 -21.18 10.29 1.12
C ALA A 275 -20.42 9.43 0.10
N ARG A 276 -21.15 8.77 -0.82
CA ARG A 276 -20.53 7.96 -1.87
C ARG A 276 -19.77 8.82 -2.88
N ILE A 277 -20.34 9.99 -3.24
CA ILE A 277 -19.67 10.95 -4.13
C ILE A 277 -18.38 11.45 -3.47
N ARG A 278 -18.44 11.94 -2.21
CA ARG A 278 -17.25 12.37 -1.47
C ARG A 278 -16.18 11.30 -1.45
N GLY A 279 -16.52 10.08 -1.01
CA GLY A 279 -15.56 9.00 -0.90
C GLY A 279 -14.97 8.54 -2.23
N ARG A 280 -15.71 8.64 -3.36
CA ARG A 280 -15.17 8.36 -4.71
C ARG A 280 -14.19 9.45 -5.15
N ILE A 281 -14.47 10.72 -4.89
CA ILE A 281 -13.58 11.85 -5.22
C ILE A 281 -12.31 11.78 -4.37
N GLU A 282 -12.42 11.54 -3.06
CA GLU A 282 -11.26 11.35 -2.15
C GLU A 282 -10.37 10.19 -2.61
N HIS A 283 -10.99 9.07 -2.98
CA HIS A 283 -10.26 7.92 -3.52
C HIS A 283 -9.55 8.25 -4.83
N TRP A 284 -10.24 8.94 -5.75
CA TRP A 284 -9.67 9.38 -7.02
C TRP A 284 -8.45 10.28 -6.80
N CYS A 285 -8.56 11.25 -5.90
CA CYS A 285 -7.48 12.19 -5.58
C CYS A 285 -6.35 11.57 -4.77
N SER A 286 -6.55 10.39 -4.16
CA SER A 286 -5.58 9.77 -3.27
C SER A 286 -4.23 9.52 -3.94
N ARG A 287 -3.15 9.50 -3.13
CA ARG A 287 -1.77 9.25 -3.56
C ARG A 287 -1.61 7.95 -4.36
N GLY A 288 -2.42 6.92 -4.07
CA GLY A 288 -2.40 5.64 -4.77
C GLY A 288 -3.09 5.66 -6.14
N ALA A 289 -3.99 6.61 -6.36
CA ALA A 289 -4.74 6.79 -7.62
C ALA A 289 -4.17 7.96 -8.43
N MET A 290 -4.94 9.01 -8.67
CA MET A 290 -4.52 10.13 -9.53
C MET A 290 -3.56 11.10 -8.84
N ASP A 291 -3.38 10.99 -7.51
CA ASP A 291 -2.38 11.74 -6.73
C ASP A 291 -2.53 13.26 -6.88
N ILE A 292 -3.72 13.75 -6.55
CA ILE A 292 -4.08 15.17 -6.62
C ILE A 292 -3.92 15.76 -5.22
N GLU A 293 -2.82 16.47 -5.00
CA GLU A 293 -2.57 17.16 -3.73
C GLU A 293 -3.54 18.34 -3.54
N GLY A 294 -3.86 18.60 -2.28
CA GLY A 294 -4.82 19.66 -1.91
C GLY A 294 -6.27 19.21 -1.83
N ALA A 295 -6.65 18.05 -2.36
CA ALA A 295 -7.99 17.48 -2.29
C ALA A 295 -8.25 16.78 -0.93
N GLY A 296 -8.11 17.49 0.18
CA GLY A 296 -8.44 16.96 1.51
C GLY A 296 -9.96 16.85 1.72
N GLU A 297 -10.37 16.09 2.76
CA GLU A 297 -11.78 15.83 3.10
C GLU A 297 -12.63 17.11 3.16
N VAL A 298 -12.08 18.19 3.72
CA VAL A 298 -12.79 19.48 3.86
C VAL A 298 -13.09 20.10 2.49
N LEU A 299 -12.10 20.17 1.60
CA LEU A 299 -12.30 20.71 0.26
C LEU A 299 -13.27 19.85 -0.55
N VAL A 300 -13.09 18.52 -0.54
CA VAL A 300 -13.99 17.60 -1.25
C VAL A 300 -15.42 17.73 -0.75
N ALA A 301 -15.62 17.84 0.57
CA ALA A 301 -16.95 18.06 1.14
C ALA A 301 -17.59 19.39 0.66
N GLN A 302 -16.81 20.47 0.57
CA GLN A 302 -17.29 21.76 0.06
C GLN A 302 -17.64 21.69 -1.43
N LEU A 303 -16.79 21.08 -2.27
CA LEU A 303 -17.02 20.90 -3.70
C LEU A 303 -18.31 20.12 -3.99
N VAL A 304 -18.56 19.06 -3.21
CA VAL A 304 -19.78 18.26 -3.35
C VAL A 304 -21.00 19.03 -2.82
N LYS A 305 -20.89 19.69 -1.67
CA LYS A 305 -21.98 20.45 -1.05
C LYS A 305 -22.42 21.66 -1.92
N SER A 306 -21.47 22.33 -2.57
CA SER A 306 -21.76 23.44 -3.50
C SER A 306 -22.32 22.98 -4.85
N GLY A 307 -22.30 21.67 -5.13
CA GLY A 307 -22.74 21.11 -6.41
C GLY A 307 -21.75 21.31 -7.56
N LEU A 308 -20.54 21.82 -7.29
CA LEU A 308 -19.48 21.99 -8.29
C LEU A 308 -18.95 20.65 -8.79
N VAL A 309 -18.94 19.63 -7.95
CA VAL A 309 -18.44 18.29 -8.29
C VAL A 309 -19.47 17.23 -7.90
N ARG A 310 -19.96 16.47 -8.87
CA ARG A 310 -20.89 15.34 -8.72
C ARG A 310 -20.23 13.99 -9.02
N ASP A 311 -19.17 14.02 -9.84
CA ASP A 311 -18.30 12.86 -10.10
C ASP A 311 -16.88 13.33 -10.38
N VAL A 312 -15.97 12.36 -10.57
CA VAL A 312 -14.53 12.64 -10.73
C VAL A 312 -14.18 13.41 -12.01
N ALA A 313 -15.03 13.37 -13.04
CA ALA A 313 -14.79 14.13 -14.28
C ALA A 313 -15.07 15.63 -14.12
N ASP A 314 -15.92 16.02 -13.16
CA ASP A 314 -16.18 17.44 -12.87
C ASP A 314 -14.92 18.15 -12.32
N LEU A 315 -14.01 17.44 -11.67
CA LEU A 315 -12.74 18.00 -11.18
C LEU A 315 -11.95 18.70 -12.30
N TYR A 316 -11.99 18.15 -13.52
CA TYR A 316 -11.27 18.66 -14.68
C TYR A 316 -11.98 19.81 -15.42
N ARG A 317 -13.11 20.28 -14.87
CA ARG A 317 -13.89 21.42 -15.38
C ARG A 317 -13.96 22.57 -14.39
N LEU A 318 -13.35 22.43 -13.22
CA LEU A 318 -13.32 23.46 -12.19
C LEU A 318 -12.55 24.69 -12.66
N GLU A 319 -13.09 25.86 -12.37
CA GLU A 319 -12.48 27.16 -12.65
C GLU A 319 -11.91 27.78 -11.39
N LEU A 320 -10.88 28.61 -11.54
CA LEU A 320 -10.15 29.22 -10.43
C LEU A 320 -11.08 29.98 -9.47
N ASP A 321 -11.94 30.82 -10.02
CA ASP A 321 -12.86 31.66 -9.23
C ASP A 321 -13.85 30.84 -8.41
N GLN A 322 -14.30 29.69 -8.97
CA GLN A 322 -15.21 28.77 -8.28
C GLN A 322 -14.54 28.13 -7.05
N VAL A 323 -13.27 27.71 -7.20
CA VAL A 323 -12.53 27.07 -6.12
C VAL A 323 -12.06 28.10 -5.09
N ALA A 324 -11.62 29.28 -5.54
CA ALA A 324 -11.16 30.36 -4.65
C ALA A 324 -12.29 30.94 -3.78
N ALA A 325 -13.54 30.84 -4.24
CA ALA A 325 -14.72 31.29 -3.49
C ALA A 325 -15.13 30.34 -2.34
N LEU A 326 -14.53 29.14 -2.24
CA LEU A 326 -14.82 28.18 -1.18
C LEU A 326 -14.20 28.64 0.16
N GLU A 327 -14.82 28.20 1.26
CA GLU A 327 -14.38 28.58 2.61
C GLU A 327 -12.92 28.15 2.87
N ARG A 328 -12.11 29.08 3.34
CA ARG A 328 -10.67 28.90 3.63
C ARG A 328 -9.80 28.55 2.42
N MET A 329 -10.31 28.77 1.20
CA MET A 329 -9.55 28.65 -0.03
C MET A 329 -9.18 30.05 -0.54
N GLY A 330 -7.88 30.37 -0.53
CA GLY A 330 -7.39 31.56 -1.21
C GLY A 330 -6.96 31.25 -2.65
N GLU A 331 -6.79 32.28 -3.48
CA GLU A 331 -6.41 32.13 -4.90
C GLU A 331 -5.17 31.24 -5.11
N LYS A 332 -4.13 31.40 -4.28
CA LYS A 332 -2.92 30.59 -4.36
C LYS A 332 -3.18 29.11 -4.11
N SER A 333 -4.00 28.78 -3.10
CA SER A 333 -4.35 27.39 -2.79
C SER A 333 -5.24 26.77 -3.87
N ALA A 334 -6.17 27.56 -4.41
CA ALA A 334 -7.03 27.14 -5.50
C ALA A 334 -6.20 26.86 -6.77
N ARG A 335 -5.25 27.73 -7.11
CA ARG A 335 -4.34 27.55 -8.25
C ARG A 335 -3.50 26.29 -8.09
N ASN A 336 -2.85 26.08 -6.94
CA ASN A 336 -2.05 24.87 -6.67
C ASN A 336 -2.91 23.60 -6.80
N PHE A 337 -4.13 23.60 -6.30
CA PHE A 337 -5.03 22.47 -6.43
C PHE A 337 -5.38 22.18 -7.91
N LEU A 338 -5.73 23.21 -8.69
CA LEU A 338 -6.05 23.07 -10.11
C LEU A 338 -4.83 22.63 -10.94
N ASP A 339 -3.63 23.12 -10.62
CA ASP A 339 -2.38 22.66 -11.25
C ASP A 339 -2.15 21.16 -10.99
N ASN A 340 -2.42 20.68 -9.78
CA ASN A 340 -2.34 19.24 -9.45
C ASN A 340 -3.43 18.42 -10.17
N VAL A 341 -4.64 18.97 -10.34
CA VAL A 341 -5.68 18.34 -11.17
C VAL A 341 -5.20 18.20 -12.61
N GLU A 342 -4.65 19.27 -13.20
CA GLU A 342 -4.14 19.25 -14.57
C GLU A 342 -2.98 18.25 -14.73
N ALA A 343 -2.01 18.27 -13.83
CA ALA A 343 -0.87 17.33 -13.82
C ALA A 343 -1.34 15.87 -13.72
N SER A 344 -2.43 15.60 -13.03
CA SER A 344 -2.97 14.24 -12.86
C SER A 344 -3.41 13.59 -14.16
N LYS A 345 -3.74 14.38 -15.22
CA LYS A 345 -4.15 13.86 -16.54
C LYS A 345 -3.09 12.95 -17.17
N GLN A 346 -1.80 13.13 -16.82
CA GLN A 346 -0.68 12.36 -17.36
C GLN A 346 -0.39 11.07 -16.57
N ARG A 347 -1.16 10.79 -15.51
CA ARG A 347 -0.96 9.58 -14.72
C ARG A 347 -1.20 8.33 -15.55
N ASP A 348 -0.47 7.25 -15.24
CA ASP A 348 -0.53 5.97 -15.96
C ASP A 348 -1.91 5.30 -15.83
N LEU A 349 -2.30 4.52 -16.83
CA LEU A 349 -3.57 3.81 -16.92
C LEU A 349 -3.91 3.01 -15.65
N TRP A 350 -2.96 2.33 -15.01
CA TRP A 350 -3.26 1.55 -13.80
C TRP A 350 -3.77 2.41 -12.64
N ARG A 351 -3.30 3.67 -12.54
CA ARG A 351 -3.76 4.63 -11.53
C ARG A 351 -5.20 5.08 -11.80
N LEU A 352 -5.52 5.30 -13.07
CA LEU A 352 -6.87 5.62 -13.52
C LEU A 352 -7.81 4.45 -13.20
N ILE A 353 -7.47 3.20 -13.58
CA ILE A 353 -8.27 2.01 -13.29
C ILE A 353 -8.51 1.87 -11.78
N PHE A 354 -7.47 2.05 -10.97
CA PHE A 354 -7.61 2.01 -9.51
C PHE A 354 -8.49 3.15 -9.00
N GLY A 355 -8.32 4.37 -9.53
CA GLY A 355 -9.10 5.57 -9.19
C GLY A 355 -10.59 5.45 -9.50
N LEU A 356 -10.97 4.74 -10.57
CA LEU A 356 -12.38 4.46 -10.91
C LEU A 356 -13.12 3.70 -9.80
N GLY A 357 -12.41 3.05 -8.89
CA GLY A 357 -12.98 2.43 -7.71
C GLY A 357 -13.87 1.23 -8.01
N ILE A 358 -13.57 0.48 -9.07
CA ILE A 358 -14.26 -0.74 -9.45
C ILE A 358 -14.21 -1.72 -8.27
N LEU A 359 -15.33 -2.34 -7.94
CA LEU A 359 -15.41 -3.25 -6.80
C LEU A 359 -14.43 -4.42 -6.99
N HIS A 360 -13.75 -4.82 -5.93
CA HIS A 360 -12.69 -5.83 -5.91
C HIS A 360 -11.39 -5.49 -6.68
N VAL A 361 -11.32 -4.33 -7.35
CA VAL A 361 -10.11 -3.88 -8.05
C VAL A 361 -9.27 -2.99 -7.14
N GLY A 362 -8.25 -3.58 -6.53
CA GLY A 362 -7.20 -2.85 -5.79
C GLY A 362 -6.05 -2.45 -6.72
N ALA A 363 -5.06 -1.71 -6.19
CA ALA A 363 -3.90 -1.26 -6.98
C ALA A 363 -3.11 -2.42 -7.62
N GLY A 364 -3.05 -3.60 -6.97
CA GLY A 364 -2.42 -4.80 -7.53
C GLY A 364 -3.13 -5.28 -8.79
N VAL A 365 -4.46 -5.50 -8.70
CA VAL A 365 -5.30 -5.92 -9.82
C VAL A 365 -5.28 -4.88 -10.95
N ALA A 366 -5.36 -3.57 -10.61
CA ALA A 366 -5.26 -2.51 -11.60
C ALA A 366 -3.94 -2.57 -12.39
N LYS A 367 -2.82 -2.87 -11.73
CA LYS A 367 -1.53 -3.07 -12.40
C LYS A 367 -1.51 -4.33 -13.26
N SER A 368 -2.11 -5.44 -12.81
CA SER A 368 -2.21 -6.67 -13.61
C SER A 368 -3.03 -6.43 -14.88
N LEU A 369 -4.17 -5.72 -14.76
CA LEU A 369 -4.96 -5.29 -15.91
C LEU A 369 -4.16 -4.39 -16.87
N ALA A 370 -3.44 -3.39 -16.35
CA ALA A 370 -2.64 -2.46 -17.16
C ALA A 370 -1.39 -3.11 -17.78
N ARG A 371 -0.88 -4.22 -17.23
CA ARG A 371 0.15 -5.04 -17.89
C ARG A 371 -0.39 -5.83 -19.06
N HIS A 372 -1.64 -6.26 -18.98
CA HIS A 372 -2.29 -7.08 -20.00
C HIS A 372 -2.87 -6.22 -21.14
N TYR A 373 -3.51 -5.10 -20.82
CA TYR A 373 -4.14 -4.22 -21.79
C TYR A 373 -3.34 -2.92 -21.96
N ALA A 374 -3.03 -2.56 -23.21
CA ALA A 374 -2.28 -1.34 -23.54
C ALA A 374 -3.12 -0.07 -23.30
N THR A 375 -4.43 -0.16 -23.46
CA THR A 375 -5.35 0.97 -23.36
C THR A 375 -6.60 0.63 -22.56
N LEU A 376 -7.27 1.66 -22.03
CA LEU A 376 -8.55 1.50 -21.36
C LEU A 376 -9.62 0.92 -22.29
N ASP A 377 -9.56 1.24 -23.59
CA ASP A 377 -10.53 0.77 -24.58
C ASP A 377 -10.41 -0.74 -24.78
N GLN A 378 -9.19 -1.27 -24.83
CA GLN A 378 -8.97 -2.72 -24.89
C GLN A 378 -9.53 -3.43 -23.65
N LEU A 379 -9.30 -2.86 -22.45
CA LEU A 379 -9.85 -3.38 -21.22
C LEU A 379 -11.39 -3.31 -21.21
N ALA A 380 -11.96 -2.22 -21.69
CA ALA A 380 -13.42 -2.05 -21.75
C ALA A 380 -14.10 -3.02 -22.72
N ALA A 381 -13.40 -3.46 -23.76
CA ALA A 381 -13.89 -4.42 -24.74
C ALA A 381 -13.69 -5.90 -24.31
N ALA A 382 -12.96 -6.15 -23.23
CA ALA A 382 -12.62 -7.50 -22.80
C ALA A 382 -13.85 -8.29 -22.32
N SER A 383 -13.92 -9.55 -22.69
CA SER A 383 -14.92 -10.51 -22.19
C SER A 383 -14.58 -11.00 -20.78
N ARG A 384 -15.58 -11.59 -20.10
CA ARG A 384 -15.38 -12.22 -18.77
C ARG A 384 -14.33 -13.32 -18.82
N ASP A 385 -14.35 -14.14 -19.87
CA ASP A 385 -13.45 -15.27 -20.03
C ASP A 385 -11.99 -14.80 -20.23
N GLU A 386 -11.76 -13.77 -21.06
CA GLU A 386 -10.45 -13.16 -21.22
C GLU A 386 -9.91 -12.56 -19.91
N LEU A 387 -10.75 -11.88 -19.15
CA LEU A 387 -10.37 -11.33 -17.86
C LEU A 387 -9.96 -12.41 -16.85
N THR A 388 -10.60 -13.58 -16.86
CA THR A 388 -10.25 -14.68 -15.94
C THR A 388 -8.94 -15.39 -16.30
N GLN A 389 -8.40 -15.20 -17.50
CA GLN A 389 -7.08 -15.75 -17.89
C GLN A 389 -5.91 -14.94 -17.33
N ILE A 390 -6.18 -13.74 -16.79
CA ILE A 390 -5.14 -12.87 -16.22
C ILE A 390 -4.80 -13.37 -14.81
N GLU A 391 -3.51 -13.48 -14.51
CA GLU A 391 -3.00 -13.86 -13.19
C GLU A 391 -3.60 -12.94 -12.09
N ASP A 392 -4.01 -13.53 -10.97
CA ASP A 392 -4.68 -12.87 -9.83
C ASP A 392 -6.10 -12.34 -10.11
N ILE A 393 -6.72 -12.64 -11.27
CA ILE A 393 -8.09 -12.22 -11.59
C ILE A 393 -9.01 -13.46 -11.65
N GLY A 394 -9.71 -13.67 -10.53
CA GLY A 394 -10.74 -14.72 -10.46
C GLY A 394 -12.10 -14.25 -11.00
N PRO A 395 -13.11 -15.20 -11.09
CA PRO A 395 -14.43 -14.92 -11.65
C PRO A 395 -15.15 -13.71 -11.02
N VAL A 396 -15.01 -13.49 -9.71
CA VAL A 396 -15.64 -12.38 -8.98
C VAL A 396 -15.08 -11.02 -9.44
N ILE A 397 -13.75 -10.93 -9.63
CA ILE A 397 -13.10 -9.70 -10.10
C ILE A 397 -13.45 -9.48 -11.57
N ALA A 398 -13.38 -10.52 -12.40
CA ALA A 398 -13.72 -10.45 -13.82
C ALA A 398 -15.16 -9.95 -14.03
N GLU A 399 -16.12 -10.48 -13.28
CA GLU A 399 -17.52 -10.02 -13.31
C GLU A 399 -17.63 -8.54 -12.88
N SER A 400 -16.93 -8.13 -11.83
CA SER A 400 -16.95 -6.74 -11.36
C SER A 400 -16.41 -5.76 -12.40
N VAL A 401 -15.31 -6.13 -13.08
CA VAL A 401 -14.71 -5.33 -14.15
C VAL A 401 -15.65 -5.26 -15.36
N TYR A 402 -16.10 -6.42 -15.84
CA TYR A 402 -17.00 -6.52 -16.98
C TYR A 402 -18.30 -5.72 -16.78
N ALA A 403 -18.99 -5.94 -15.66
CA ALA A 403 -20.23 -5.24 -15.34
C ALA A 403 -20.02 -3.72 -15.22
N TRP A 404 -18.88 -3.28 -14.66
CA TRP A 404 -18.58 -1.86 -14.52
C TRP A 404 -18.42 -1.16 -15.88
N PHE A 405 -17.67 -1.75 -16.84
CA PHE A 405 -17.46 -1.19 -18.17
C PHE A 405 -18.70 -1.25 -19.06
N ASN A 406 -19.60 -2.22 -18.82
CA ASN A 406 -20.86 -2.35 -19.55
C ASN A 406 -22.02 -1.51 -18.97
N ASP A 407 -21.77 -0.76 -17.90
CA ASP A 407 -22.76 0.17 -17.34
C ASP A 407 -22.78 1.49 -18.13
N PRO A 408 -23.93 1.90 -18.69
CA PRO A 408 -24.03 3.14 -19.50
C PRO A 408 -23.63 4.42 -18.73
N VAL A 409 -23.79 4.45 -17.40
CA VAL A 409 -23.38 5.60 -16.57
C VAL A 409 -21.85 5.70 -16.53
N ASN A 410 -21.18 4.55 -16.36
CA ASN A 410 -19.72 4.50 -16.31
C ASN A 410 -19.10 4.77 -17.70
N GLN A 411 -19.75 4.31 -18.77
CA GLN A 411 -19.34 4.63 -20.14
C GLN A 411 -19.36 6.14 -20.40
N ARG A 412 -20.44 6.83 -20.00
CA ARG A 412 -20.49 8.29 -20.08
C ARG A 412 -19.42 8.98 -19.24
N LEU A 413 -19.10 8.44 -18.07
CA LEU A 413 -18.01 8.94 -17.24
C LEU A 413 -16.66 8.82 -17.98
N ILE A 414 -16.39 7.67 -18.60
CA ILE A 414 -15.16 7.44 -19.39
C ILE A 414 -15.04 8.47 -20.52
N GLU A 415 -16.13 8.70 -21.28
CA GLU A 415 -16.11 9.68 -22.37
C GLU A 415 -15.85 11.10 -21.88
N ARG A 416 -16.37 11.48 -20.71
CA ARG A 416 -16.08 12.77 -20.09
C ARG A 416 -14.62 12.88 -19.65
N LEU A 417 -14.03 11.82 -19.07
CA LEU A 417 -12.61 11.77 -18.72
C LEU A 417 -11.72 11.81 -19.97
N ARG A 418 -12.14 11.14 -21.06
CA ARG A 418 -11.46 11.19 -22.36
C ARG A 418 -11.45 12.61 -22.92
N SER A 419 -12.62 13.27 -22.92
CA SER A 419 -12.78 14.65 -23.38
C SER A 419 -11.99 15.65 -22.53
N ALA A 420 -11.74 15.33 -21.27
CA ALA A 420 -10.88 16.12 -20.38
C ALA A 420 -9.37 15.91 -20.66
N GLY A 421 -8.99 14.97 -21.53
CA GLY A 421 -7.62 14.74 -21.94
C GLY A 421 -6.80 13.83 -21.03
N LEU A 422 -7.45 12.93 -20.28
CA LEU A 422 -6.72 11.98 -19.42
C LEU A 422 -5.98 10.91 -20.25
N ASN A 423 -4.86 10.46 -19.72
CA ASN A 423 -4.08 9.39 -20.31
C ASN A 423 -4.77 8.02 -20.13
N PHE A 424 -5.12 7.40 -21.24
CA PHE A 424 -5.75 6.06 -21.29
C PHE A 424 -4.77 4.96 -21.71
N LYS A 425 -3.47 5.24 -21.70
CA LYS A 425 -2.41 4.32 -22.11
C LYS A 425 -1.61 3.82 -20.92
N SER A 426 -1.21 2.57 -20.96
CA SER A 426 -0.37 1.93 -19.96
C SER A 426 1.10 1.94 -20.35
N SER A 427 1.95 2.43 -19.46
CA SER A 427 3.40 2.23 -19.55
C SER A 427 3.84 0.84 -19.05
N LEU A 428 2.94 0.13 -18.38
CA LEU A 428 3.19 -1.21 -17.85
C LEU A 428 2.85 -2.33 -18.83
N HIS A 429 2.15 -1.98 -19.94
CA HIS A 429 1.70 -2.99 -20.90
C HIS A 429 2.89 -3.72 -21.52
N ARG A 430 2.80 -5.03 -21.49
CA ARG A 430 3.74 -5.95 -22.14
C ARG A 430 2.93 -6.79 -23.13
N PRO A 431 3.12 -6.61 -24.44
CA PRO A 431 2.44 -7.44 -25.43
C PRO A 431 2.72 -8.92 -25.14
N ALA A 432 1.67 -9.73 -25.00
CA ALA A 432 1.80 -11.17 -24.82
C ALA A 432 2.45 -11.83 -26.07
N ASP A 433 2.28 -11.19 -27.22
CA ASP A 433 2.84 -11.54 -28.52
C ASP A 433 3.87 -10.49 -29.00
N ALA A 434 4.77 -10.06 -28.16
CA ALA A 434 5.97 -9.45 -28.68
C ALA A 434 6.67 -10.53 -29.52
N LYS A 435 6.33 -10.62 -30.82
CA LYS A 435 7.07 -11.36 -31.84
C LYS A 435 8.42 -10.67 -32.05
N GLY A 436 9.13 -10.51 -30.96
CA GLY A 436 10.50 -10.03 -30.96
C GLY A 436 11.44 -11.24 -30.92
N PRO A 437 12.70 -11.06 -31.28
CA PRO A 437 13.71 -12.11 -31.25
C PRO A 437 13.89 -12.74 -29.86
N PHE A 438 13.34 -12.12 -28.81
CA PHE A 438 13.42 -12.60 -27.42
C PHE A 438 12.10 -13.13 -26.85
N ALA A 439 11.08 -13.34 -27.70
CA ALA A 439 9.80 -13.86 -27.24
C ALA A 439 9.95 -15.18 -26.48
N GLY A 440 9.42 -15.21 -25.23
CA GLY A 440 9.51 -16.37 -24.35
C GLY A 440 10.90 -16.64 -23.73
N LYS A 441 11.91 -15.80 -23.99
CA LYS A 441 13.26 -15.95 -23.47
C LYS A 441 13.45 -15.21 -22.14
N THR A 442 14.15 -15.87 -21.22
CA THR A 442 14.51 -15.30 -19.91
C THR A 442 15.98 -14.94 -19.88
N PHE A 443 16.24 -13.67 -19.57
CA PHE A 443 17.58 -13.11 -19.45
C PHE A 443 17.95 -12.85 -18.00
N VAL A 444 19.24 -12.97 -17.68
CA VAL A 444 19.83 -12.45 -16.44
C VAL A 444 20.97 -11.52 -16.81
N LEU A 445 20.99 -10.33 -16.21
CA LEU A 445 22.06 -9.35 -16.44
C LEU A 445 23.08 -9.43 -15.30
N THR A 446 24.37 -9.39 -15.68
CA THR A 446 25.48 -9.36 -14.72
C THR A 446 26.63 -8.51 -15.25
N GLY A 447 27.36 -7.84 -14.37
CA GLY A 447 28.41 -6.90 -14.76
C GLY A 447 27.90 -5.59 -15.33
N THR A 448 28.83 -4.74 -15.83
CA THR A 448 28.56 -3.43 -16.42
C THR A 448 28.62 -3.53 -17.93
N LEU A 449 27.54 -3.15 -18.60
CA LEU A 449 27.50 -3.10 -20.06
C LEU A 449 28.19 -1.81 -20.56
N PRO A 450 29.02 -1.89 -21.59
CA PRO A 450 29.80 -0.72 -22.10
C PRO A 450 28.95 0.40 -22.68
N GLY A 451 27.87 0.08 -23.40
CA GLY A 451 27.08 1.02 -24.18
C GLY A 451 25.69 1.33 -23.63
N MET A 452 25.24 0.64 -22.58
CA MET A 452 23.89 0.87 -22.01
C MET A 452 23.82 0.61 -20.52
N THR A 453 22.88 1.30 -19.83
CA THR A 453 22.60 1.01 -18.41
C THR A 453 21.83 -0.31 -18.27
N ARG A 454 21.80 -0.85 -17.05
CA ARG A 454 21.03 -2.07 -16.75
C ARG A 454 19.53 -1.87 -17.02
N GLU A 455 19.02 -0.68 -16.71
CA GLU A 455 17.62 -0.29 -16.95
C GLU A 455 17.34 -0.23 -18.47
N GLN A 456 18.26 0.32 -19.25
CA GLN A 456 18.14 0.37 -20.70
C GLN A 456 18.18 -1.04 -21.32
N ALA A 457 19.10 -1.90 -20.88
CA ALA A 457 19.15 -3.29 -21.32
C ALA A 457 17.88 -4.07 -20.94
N THR A 458 17.39 -3.86 -19.71
CA THR A 458 16.14 -4.48 -19.25
C THR A 458 14.96 -4.03 -20.12
N ALA A 459 14.78 -2.72 -20.31
CA ALA A 459 13.71 -2.19 -21.15
C ALA A 459 13.79 -2.72 -22.59
N LYS A 460 14.99 -2.87 -23.14
CA LYS A 460 15.22 -3.39 -24.49
C LYS A 460 14.90 -4.88 -24.61
N ILE A 461 15.32 -5.71 -23.64
CA ILE A 461 14.94 -7.13 -23.60
C ILE A 461 13.41 -7.27 -23.54
N GLU A 462 12.78 -6.49 -22.67
CA GLU A 462 11.34 -6.53 -22.47
C GLU A 462 10.57 -6.02 -23.70
N SER A 463 11.04 -4.99 -24.38
CA SER A 463 10.43 -4.47 -25.62
C SER A 463 10.50 -5.49 -26.78
N LEU A 464 11.46 -6.40 -26.75
CA LEU A 464 11.66 -7.46 -27.72
C LEU A 464 11.01 -8.81 -27.29
N GLY A 465 10.15 -8.80 -26.26
CA GLY A 465 9.37 -9.94 -25.80
C GLY A 465 10.09 -10.85 -24.80
N GLY A 466 11.29 -10.49 -24.35
CA GLY A 466 12.04 -11.22 -23.34
C GLY A 466 11.63 -10.89 -21.92
N ARG A 467 12.12 -11.69 -20.96
CA ARG A 467 11.97 -11.45 -19.53
C ARG A 467 13.34 -11.28 -18.87
N VAL A 468 13.46 -10.38 -17.90
CA VAL A 468 14.66 -10.24 -17.09
C VAL A 468 14.41 -10.81 -15.68
N SER A 469 15.29 -11.73 -15.26
CA SER A 469 15.29 -12.31 -13.91
C SER A 469 16.47 -11.79 -13.10
N SER A 470 16.30 -11.70 -11.80
CA SER A 470 17.36 -11.30 -10.87
C SER A 470 18.40 -12.39 -10.62
N SER A 471 18.06 -13.68 -10.87
CA SER A 471 18.93 -14.83 -10.59
C SER A 471 18.99 -15.84 -11.74
N VAL A 472 20.14 -16.52 -11.88
CA VAL A 472 20.33 -17.57 -12.88
C VAL A 472 19.74 -18.88 -12.36
N SER A 473 18.93 -19.54 -13.19
CA SER A 473 18.32 -20.84 -12.94
C SER A 473 18.32 -21.70 -14.21
N SER A 474 17.90 -22.94 -14.12
CA SER A 474 17.73 -23.84 -15.28
C SER A 474 16.69 -23.36 -16.30
N LYS A 475 15.87 -22.34 -15.92
CA LYS A 475 14.89 -21.68 -16.82
C LYS A 475 15.44 -20.40 -17.45
N THR A 476 16.71 -20.04 -17.21
CA THR A 476 17.36 -18.89 -17.82
C THR A 476 17.88 -19.28 -19.19
N ASP A 477 17.50 -18.56 -20.23
CA ASP A 477 17.97 -18.81 -21.61
C ASP A 477 19.30 -18.12 -21.88
N TYR A 478 19.48 -16.89 -21.40
CA TYR A 478 20.66 -16.08 -21.65
C TYR A 478 21.15 -15.36 -20.39
N VAL A 479 22.45 -15.31 -20.22
CA VAL A 479 23.09 -14.38 -19.27
C VAL A 479 23.83 -13.32 -20.08
N LEU A 480 23.32 -12.08 -20.03
CA LEU A 480 23.96 -10.92 -20.63
C LEU A 480 25.03 -10.41 -19.65
N ALA A 481 26.30 -10.66 -20.02
CA ALA A 481 27.45 -10.35 -19.18
C ALA A 481 28.21 -9.14 -19.73
N GLY A 482 28.38 -8.14 -18.88
CA GLY A 482 29.28 -7.01 -19.12
C GLY A 482 30.65 -7.22 -18.49
N SER A 483 31.42 -6.14 -18.32
CA SER A 483 32.69 -6.15 -17.58
C SER A 483 32.42 -6.44 -16.09
N ASP A 484 33.36 -7.14 -15.46
CA ASP A 484 33.30 -7.56 -14.05
C ASP A 484 32.02 -8.33 -13.68
N PRO A 485 31.72 -9.42 -14.40
CA PRO A 485 30.57 -10.25 -14.10
C PRO A 485 30.80 -11.01 -12.80
N GLY A 486 29.91 -10.81 -11.81
CA GLY A 486 29.98 -11.48 -10.50
C GLY A 486 29.57 -12.96 -10.55
N SER A 487 29.21 -13.51 -9.39
CA SER A 487 28.85 -14.93 -9.16
C SER A 487 27.77 -15.49 -10.10
N LYS A 488 26.99 -14.63 -10.77
CA LYS A 488 25.97 -15.04 -11.73
C LYS A 488 26.58 -15.66 -13.00
N LEU A 489 27.77 -15.23 -13.41
CA LEU A 489 28.47 -15.82 -14.54
C LEU A 489 28.92 -17.26 -14.24
N GLU A 490 29.50 -17.49 -13.07
CA GLU A 490 29.93 -18.83 -12.65
C GLU A 490 28.72 -19.78 -12.51
N LYS A 491 27.62 -19.26 -11.98
CA LYS A 491 26.36 -20.02 -11.90
C LYS A 491 25.77 -20.31 -13.29
N ALA A 492 25.91 -19.40 -14.25
CA ALA A 492 25.49 -19.64 -15.63
C ALA A 492 26.30 -20.77 -16.27
N LYS A 493 27.63 -20.74 -16.11
CA LYS A 493 28.52 -21.79 -16.59
C LYS A 493 28.21 -23.15 -15.97
N SER A 494 27.99 -23.20 -14.66
CA SER A 494 27.66 -24.45 -13.95
C SER A 494 26.33 -25.07 -14.35
N LEU A 495 25.37 -24.24 -14.81
CA LEU A 495 24.04 -24.67 -15.27
C LEU A 495 23.95 -24.83 -16.79
N GLY A 496 25.03 -24.59 -17.55
CA GLY A 496 25.05 -24.67 -19.01
C GLY A 496 24.20 -23.57 -19.69
N VAL A 497 23.93 -22.46 -18.99
CA VAL A 497 23.18 -21.34 -19.53
C VAL A 497 24.06 -20.54 -20.50
N ARG A 498 23.52 -20.18 -21.66
CA ARG A 498 24.24 -19.41 -22.67
C ARG A 498 24.58 -18.01 -22.18
N VAL A 499 25.88 -17.70 -22.17
CA VAL A 499 26.39 -16.36 -21.83
C VAL A 499 26.62 -15.59 -23.10
N ILE A 500 26.14 -14.34 -23.18
CA ILE A 500 26.30 -13.42 -24.30
C ILE A 500 26.85 -12.09 -23.78
N ASP A 501 27.63 -11.40 -24.60
CA ASP A 501 28.07 -10.03 -24.35
C ASP A 501 27.09 -9.00 -24.96
N GLU A 502 27.37 -7.72 -24.77
CA GLU A 502 26.53 -6.64 -25.31
C GLU A 502 26.49 -6.62 -26.85
N ALA A 503 27.59 -6.94 -27.52
CA ALA A 503 27.65 -6.96 -28.96
C ALA A 503 26.78 -8.11 -29.53
N GLU A 504 26.87 -9.29 -28.96
CA GLU A 504 26.02 -10.43 -29.31
C GLU A 504 24.55 -10.18 -28.96
N PHE A 505 24.28 -9.52 -27.83
CA PHE A 505 22.94 -9.09 -27.46
C PHE A 505 22.33 -8.14 -28.50
N LEU A 506 23.05 -7.10 -28.93
CA LEU A 506 22.59 -6.16 -29.95
C LEU A 506 22.38 -6.85 -31.31
N ARG A 507 23.24 -7.81 -31.65
CA ARG A 507 23.07 -8.61 -32.86
C ARG A 507 21.80 -9.45 -32.82
N LEU A 508 21.52 -10.11 -31.68
CA LEU A 508 20.32 -10.89 -31.48
C LEU A 508 19.06 -10.01 -31.42
N ALA A 509 19.21 -8.76 -30.98
CA ALA A 509 18.14 -7.76 -30.97
C ALA A 509 17.82 -7.18 -32.36
N GLY A 510 18.61 -7.52 -33.40
CA GLY A 510 18.43 -7.01 -34.77
C GLY A 510 19.01 -5.61 -35.02
N GLU A 511 19.90 -5.10 -34.16
CA GLU A 511 20.46 -3.74 -34.24
C GLU A 511 21.98 -3.70 -34.53
N ALA A 512 22.59 -4.83 -34.86
CA ALA A 512 23.98 -4.83 -35.29
C ALA A 512 24.08 -4.21 -36.69
N LYS A 513 24.72 -3.04 -36.80
CA LYS A 513 25.22 -2.55 -38.09
C LYS A 513 26.19 -3.60 -38.63
N GLN A 514 25.99 -3.98 -39.92
CA GLN A 514 26.95 -4.75 -40.70
C GLN A 514 28.32 -4.07 -40.73
#